data_74bd862f2e3063bdaa92a4e050b84283
#
_entry.id   74bd862f2e3063bdaa92a4e050b84283
#
_cell.length_a   1.000
_cell.length_b   1.000
_cell.length_c   1.000
_cell.angle_alpha   90.00
_cell.angle_beta   90.00
_cell.angle_gamma   90.00
#
_symmetry.space_group_name_H-M   'P 1'
#
loop_
_entity.id
_entity.type
_entity.pdbx_description
1 polymer ?
#
loop_
_entity_poly.entity_id
_entity_poly.type
_entity_poly.pdbx_seq_one_letter_code
_entity_poly.pdbx_strand_id
1 'polypeptide(L)'
;MPSAPAFGQADLTNCERELIHLAGSVQPHGVLLELSATELVVLQVSGNAASLLGVEPDALLQQTLAVLGGDVAGRVAEWQRNSDLREPVVLQCRLGPAQRPFDCALHRLANGGLVLELEPSTSAPAGAQLHDLPPDVMAVILSDAMQRFGAAPTIGVLADSVVEVIRNLTGYDRVVVYKFDPDGHGKVISE
;
A
#
# COMPACT_ATOMS: atom_id res chain seq x y z
N MET A 1 0.68 -34.03 3.64
CA MET A 1 0.21 -33.05 2.63
C MET A 1 1.38 -32.67 1.75
N PRO A 2 1.21 -32.53 0.43
CA PRO A 2 2.30 -32.03 -0.41
C PRO A 2 2.72 -30.65 0.08
N SER A 3 4.04 -30.38 0.09
CA SER A 3 4.59 -29.10 0.54
C SER A 3 4.23 -27.98 -0.44
N ALA A 4 4.14 -26.74 0.06
CA ALA A 4 4.04 -25.57 -0.80
C ALA A 4 5.26 -25.46 -1.72
N PRO A 5 5.12 -24.95 -2.95
CA PRO A 5 6.26 -24.67 -3.81
C PRO A 5 7.17 -23.62 -3.15
N ALA A 6 8.47 -23.68 -3.43
CA ALA A 6 9.39 -22.63 -3.00
C ALA A 6 9.07 -21.32 -3.73
N PHE A 7 9.47 -20.19 -3.14
CA PHE A 7 9.23 -18.86 -3.72
C PHE A 7 9.76 -18.78 -5.17
N GLY A 8 8.90 -18.35 -6.09
CA GLY A 8 9.21 -18.27 -7.52
C GLY A 8 9.24 -19.60 -8.27
N GLN A 9 8.83 -20.70 -7.65
CA GLN A 9 8.75 -22.04 -8.25
C GLN A 9 7.31 -22.53 -8.49
N ALA A 10 6.34 -21.62 -8.38
CA ALA A 10 4.95 -21.92 -8.70
C ALA A 10 4.76 -22.06 -10.21
N ASP A 11 3.99 -23.09 -10.62
CA ASP A 11 3.57 -23.35 -11.99
C ASP A 11 2.10 -23.80 -12.03
N LEU A 12 1.55 -24.06 -13.21
CA LEU A 12 0.14 -24.45 -13.37
C LEU A 12 -0.25 -25.75 -12.64
N THR A 13 0.72 -26.54 -12.18
CA THR A 13 0.46 -27.82 -11.49
C THR A 13 0.51 -27.70 -9.96
N ASN A 14 1.03 -26.61 -9.43
CA ASN A 14 1.28 -26.42 -8.01
C ASN A 14 0.88 -25.04 -7.46
N CYS A 15 0.42 -24.12 -8.31
CA CYS A 15 0.08 -22.74 -7.93
C CYS A 15 -1.01 -22.66 -6.85
N GLU A 16 -1.94 -23.62 -6.80
CA GLU A 16 -2.97 -23.71 -5.75
C GLU A 16 -2.42 -23.93 -4.34
N ARG A 17 -1.16 -24.36 -4.24
CA ARG A 17 -0.46 -24.63 -2.98
C ARG A 17 0.52 -23.53 -2.59
N GLU A 18 0.63 -22.50 -3.43
CA GLU A 18 1.47 -21.35 -3.13
C GLU A 18 0.89 -20.55 -1.94
N LEU A 19 1.75 -20.26 -0.96
CA LEU A 19 1.36 -19.51 0.22
C LEU A 19 1.37 -18.00 -0.08
N ILE A 20 0.46 -17.54 -0.95
CA ILE A 20 0.40 -16.15 -1.43
C ILE A 20 0.21 -15.11 -0.31
N HIS A 21 -0.25 -15.55 0.86
CA HIS A 21 -0.37 -14.71 2.06
C HIS A 21 0.96 -14.52 2.81
N LEU A 22 2.01 -15.27 2.43
CA LEU A 22 3.36 -15.14 2.97
C LEU A 22 4.25 -14.51 1.89
N ALA A 23 4.27 -13.18 1.82
CA ALA A 23 5.14 -12.49 0.88
C ALA A 23 6.61 -12.84 1.15
N GLY A 24 7.32 -13.33 0.14
CA GLY A 24 8.74 -13.71 0.24
C GLY A 24 9.69 -12.54 0.03
N SER A 25 9.18 -11.36 -0.37
CA SER A 25 9.99 -10.17 -0.65
C SER A 25 9.16 -8.90 -0.50
N VAL A 26 9.85 -7.78 -0.29
CA VAL A 26 9.28 -6.43 -0.34
C VAL A 26 9.41 -5.91 -1.77
N GLN A 27 8.36 -5.24 -2.27
CA GLN A 27 8.37 -4.65 -3.60
C GLN A 27 9.46 -3.58 -3.74
N PRO A 28 10.10 -3.44 -4.92
CA PRO A 28 11.27 -2.55 -5.08
C PRO A 28 10.96 -1.06 -4.93
N HIS A 29 9.69 -0.66 -4.99
CA HIS A 29 9.26 0.74 -4.84
C HIS A 29 9.00 1.14 -3.38
N GLY A 30 8.99 0.20 -2.43
CA GLY A 30 8.76 0.46 -1.01
C GLY A 30 9.85 -0.13 -0.12
N VAL A 31 9.96 0.41 1.08
CA VAL A 31 10.81 -0.11 2.17
C VAL A 31 9.95 -0.49 3.35
N LEU A 32 10.21 -1.64 3.94
CA LEU A 32 9.53 -2.11 5.14
C LEU A 32 10.48 -2.08 6.33
N LEU A 33 9.99 -1.53 7.44
CA LEU A 33 10.68 -1.51 8.74
C LEU A 33 9.79 -2.18 9.79
N GLU A 34 10.36 -3.04 10.62
CA GLU A 34 9.77 -3.43 11.89
C GLU A 34 10.39 -2.59 13.01
N LEU A 35 9.55 -2.02 13.87
CA LEU A 35 9.96 -1.13 14.94
C LEU A 35 9.54 -1.68 16.30
N SER A 36 10.37 -1.43 17.34
CA SER A 36 9.93 -1.60 18.72
C SER A 36 8.81 -0.62 19.05
N ALA A 37 7.82 -1.08 19.84
CA ALA A 37 6.66 -0.26 20.17
C ALA A 37 6.97 0.93 21.10
N THR A 38 8.00 0.86 21.92
CA THR A 38 8.27 1.88 22.96
C THR A 38 9.20 2.98 22.48
N GLU A 39 10.31 2.59 21.86
CA GLU A 39 11.41 3.52 21.52
C GLU A 39 11.54 3.73 20.00
N LEU A 40 10.68 3.09 19.21
CA LEU A 40 10.72 3.11 17.74
C LEU A 40 12.11 2.72 17.20
N VAL A 41 12.73 1.72 17.83
CA VAL A 41 14.02 1.15 17.39
C VAL A 41 13.74 0.23 16.21
N VAL A 42 14.53 0.35 15.15
CA VAL A 42 14.45 -0.51 13.96
C VAL A 42 14.97 -1.91 14.31
N LEU A 43 14.08 -2.88 14.31
CA LEU A 43 14.37 -4.29 14.60
C LEU A 43 14.66 -5.08 13.34
N GLN A 44 13.93 -4.80 12.27
CA GLN A 44 14.12 -5.39 10.94
C GLN A 44 13.95 -4.30 9.87
N VAL A 45 14.61 -4.50 8.75
CA VAL A 45 14.54 -3.60 7.59
C VAL A 45 14.69 -4.40 6.31
N SER A 46 13.93 -4.04 5.29
CA SER A 46 14.04 -4.66 3.96
C SER A 46 15.39 -4.35 3.30
N GLY A 47 15.95 -5.32 2.57
CA GLY A 47 17.30 -5.23 1.98
C GLY A 47 17.46 -4.11 0.93
N ASN A 48 16.36 -3.56 0.42
CA ASN A 48 16.37 -2.46 -0.56
C ASN A 48 16.39 -1.06 0.06
N ALA A 49 16.56 -0.93 1.37
CA ALA A 49 16.59 0.36 2.08
C ALA A 49 17.64 1.33 1.52
N ALA A 50 18.84 0.84 1.18
CA ALA A 50 19.90 1.67 0.61
C ALA A 50 19.46 2.38 -0.67
N SER A 51 18.74 1.71 -1.56
CA SER A 51 18.32 2.28 -2.84
C SER A 51 17.27 3.38 -2.72
N LEU A 52 16.37 3.27 -1.75
CA LEU A 52 15.22 4.19 -1.59
C LEU A 52 15.49 5.26 -0.52
N LEU A 53 16.07 4.87 0.62
CA LEU A 53 16.32 5.77 1.74
C LEU A 53 17.73 6.40 1.68
N GLY A 54 18.68 5.80 0.94
CA GLY A 54 20.08 6.23 0.89
C GLY A 54 20.85 5.86 2.15
N VAL A 55 20.35 4.90 2.94
CA VAL A 55 20.98 4.43 4.18
C VAL A 55 21.06 2.91 4.13
N GLU A 56 22.26 2.37 4.38
CA GLU A 56 22.46 0.92 4.40
C GLU A 56 21.64 0.25 5.50
N PRO A 57 21.07 -0.96 5.25
CA PRO A 57 20.29 -1.70 6.25
C PRO A 57 21.00 -1.83 7.60
N ASP A 58 22.27 -2.19 7.61
CA ASP A 58 23.05 -2.36 8.85
C ASP A 58 23.21 -1.07 9.66
N ALA A 59 23.17 0.10 9.00
CA ALA A 59 23.23 1.39 9.66
C ALA A 59 21.88 1.81 10.27
N LEU A 60 20.78 1.17 9.87
CA LEU A 60 19.44 1.39 10.41
C LEU A 60 19.15 0.45 11.59
N LEU A 61 19.62 -0.78 11.55
CA LEU A 61 19.35 -1.78 12.58
C LEU A 61 19.81 -1.29 13.96
N GLN A 62 18.95 -1.50 14.96
CA GLN A 62 19.16 -1.10 16.36
C GLN A 62 19.28 0.43 16.57
N GLN A 63 18.99 1.24 15.55
CA GLN A 63 18.86 2.69 15.68
C GLN A 63 17.40 3.07 15.88
N THR A 64 17.17 4.21 16.52
CA THR A 64 15.82 4.78 16.59
C THR A 64 15.40 5.30 15.21
N LEU A 65 14.10 5.31 14.93
CA LEU A 65 13.55 5.79 13.66
C LEU A 65 13.99 7.24 13.31
N ALA A 66 14.40 8.01 14.31
CA ALA A 66 14.94 9.36 14.14
C ALA A 66 16.20 9.41 13.25
N VAL A 67 16.92 8.29 13.07
CA VAL A 67 18.08 8.21 12.16
C VAL A 67 17.72 8.54 10.72
N LEU A 68 16.48 8.32 10.30
CA LEU A 68 16.01 8.67 8.96
C LEU A 68 15.85 10.18 8.75
N GLY A 69 15.87 10.97 9.82
CA GLY A 69 15.66 12.43 9.74
C GLY A 69 14.26 12.82 9.31
N GLY A 70 14.05 14.13 9.07
CA GLY A 70 12.73 14.64 8.73
C GLY A 70 11.76 14.60 9.90
N ASP A 71 10.46 14.33 9.62
CA ASP A 71 9.40 14.33 10.62
C ASP A 71 8.84 12.92 10.92
N VAL A 72 9.32 11.88 10.25
CA VAL A 72 8.76 10.51 10.30
C VAL A 72 8.64 9.97 11.72
N ALA A 73 9.69 10.11 12.55
CA ALA A 73 9.66 9.60 13.92
C ALA A 73 8.58 10.31 14.78
N GLY A 74 8.43 11.61 14.61
CA GLY A 74 7.39 12.41 15.28
C GLY A 74 5.98 11.99 14.84
N ARG A 75 5.79 11.80 13.54
CA ARG A 75 4.49 11.37 12.96
C ARG A 75 4.11 9.97 13.46
N VAL A 76 5.03 9.02 13.41
CA VAL A 76 4.78 7.65 13.92
C VAL A 76 4.45 7.68 15.40
N ALA A 77 5.21 8.42 16.22
CA ALA A 77 4.95 8.56 17.66
C ALA A 77 3.59 9.22 17.95
N GLU A 78 3.16 10.17 17.14
CA GLU A 78 1.85 10.81 17.27
C GLU A 78 0.72 9.80 17.00
N TRP A 79 0.78 9.06 15.90
CA TRP A 79 -0.22 8.05 15.57
C TRP A 79 -0.27 6.91 16.59
N GLN A 80 0.89 6.50 17.11
CA GLN A 80 0.97 5.49 18.16
C GLN A 80 0.26 5.91 19.44
N ARG A 81 0.28 7.19 19.80
CA ARG A 81 -0.42 7.69 20.98
C ARG A 81 -1.92 7.85 20.77
N ASN A 82 -2.35 8.11 19.53
CA ASN A 82 -3.73 8.48 19.20
C ASN A 82 -4.57 7.35 18.63
N SER A 83 -3.96 6.19 18.32
CA SER A 83 -4.62 5.03 17.69
C SER A 83 -4.06 3.72 18.25
N ASP A 84 -4.87 2.66 18.25
CA ASP A 84 -4.41 1.31 18.60
C ASP A 84 -3.65 0.63 17.43
N LEU A 85 -3.74 1.19 16.23
CA LEU A 85 -3.04 0.71 15.02
C LEU A 85 -3.34 -0.75 14.65
N ARG A 86 -4.50 -1.28 15.05
CA ARG A 86 -4.94 -2.63 14.64
C ARG A 86 -5.23 -2.68 13.14
N GLU A 87 -5.85 -1.60 12.64
CA GLU A 87 -6.01 -1.38 11.21
C GLU A 87 -4.86 -0.51 10.72
N PRO A 88 -4.30 -0.76 9.51
CA PRO A 88 -3.28 0.07 8.93
C PRO A 88 -3.76 1.52 8.78
N VAL A 89 -2.94 2.46 9.19
CA VAL A 89 -3.18 3.89 8.96
C VAL A 89 -2.23 4.41 7.91
N VAL A 90 -2.74 5.23 6.99
CA VAL A 90 -1.94 5.89 5.97
C VAL A 90 -1.59 7.29 6.47
N LEU A 91 -0.32 7.65 6.35
CA LEU A 91 0.19 8.97 6.72
C LEU A 91 1.26 9.41 5.72
N GLN A 92 1.41 10.72 5.60
CA GLN A 92 2.53 11.29 4.85
C GLN A 92 3.61 11.76 5.79
N CYS A 93 4.86 11.57 5.41
CA CYS A 93 6.01 12.05 6.15
C CYS A 93 7.12 12.57 5.23
N ARG A 94 8.11 13.19 5.83
CA ARG A 94 9.30 13.68 5.14
C ARG A 94 10.53 13.02 5.74
N LEU A 95 11.46 12.59 4.87
CA LEU A 95 12.68 11.92 5.27
C LEU A 95 13.91 12.67 4.80
N GLY A 96 14.97 12.53 5.59
CA GLY A 96 16.30 13.04 5.30
C GLY A 96 16.42 14.57 5.33
N PRO A 97 17.62 15.09 5.12
CA PRO A 97 17.89 16.53 5.13
C PRO A 97 17.20 17.27 3.97
N ALA A 98 16.97 16.58 2.86
CA ALA A 98 16.27 17.14 1.71
C ALA A 98 14.73 17.13 1.87
N GLN A 99 14.19 16.68 3.00
CA GLN A 99 12.76 16.64 3.29
C GLN A 99 11.96 15.93 2.18
N ARG A 100 12.49 14.81 1.68
CA ARG A 100 11.83 14.02 0.62
C ARG A 100 10.48 13.50 1.11
N PRO A 101 9.39 13.70 0.36
CA PRO A 101 8.07 13.21 0.75
C PRO A 101 7.97 11.69 0.57
N PHE A 102 7.31 11.06 1.53
CA PHE A 102 6.97 9.63 1.50
C PHE A 102 5.53 9.42 1.93
N ASP A 103 4.85 8.50 1.27
CA ASP A 103 3.61 7.92 1.71
C ASP A 103 3.94 6.72 2.60
N CYS A 104 3.24 6.61 3.72
CA CYS A 104 3.57 5.63 4.74
C CYS A 104 2.32 4.85 5.15
N ALA A 105 2.47 3.55 5.37
CA ALA A 105 1.46 2.75 6.05
C ALA A 105 2.04 2.24 7.39
N LEU A 106 1.29 2.43 8.46
CA LEU A 106 1.69 2.05 9.81
C LEU A 106 0.64 1.14 10.43
N HIS A 107 1.06 0.00 10.96
CA HIS A 107 0.18 -0.89 11.71
C HIS A 107 0.92 -1.64 12.82
N ARG A 108 0.15 -2.22 13.76
CA ARG A 108 0.67 -2.96 14.91
C ARG A 108 0.61 -4.46 14.65
N LEU A 109 1.72 -5.13 14.95
CA LEU A 109 1.82 -6.58 14.92
C LEU A 109 1.17 -7.22 16.17
N ALA A 110 0.82 -8.50 16.08
CA ALA A 110 0.28 -9.26 17.19
C ALA A 110 1.24 -9.37 18.39
N ASN A 111 2.56 -9.31 18.16
CA ASN A 111 3.60 -9.28 19.18
C ASN A 111 3.78 -7.90 19.85
N GLY A 112 3.01 -6.89 19.43
CA GLY A 112 3.05 -5.53 19.92
C GLY A 112 4.02 -4.61 19.17
N GLY A 113 4.90 -5.13 18.31
CA GLY A 113 5.75 -4.33 17.43
C GLY A 113 4.95 -3.50 16.43
N LEU A 114 5.62 -2.64 15.70
CA LEU A 114 5.03 -1.84 14.63
C LEU A 114 5.68 -2.19 13.31
N VAL A 115 4.89 -2.21 12.24
CA VAL A 115 5.39 -2.22 10.86
C VAL A 115 5.14 -0.85 10.25
N LEU A 116 6.18 -0.31 9.66
CA LEU A 116 6.16 0.93 8.89
C LEU A 116 6.60 0.62 7.46
N GLU A 117 5.70 0.83 6.53
CA GLU A 117 5.98 0.79 5.10
C GLU A 117 6.20 2.22 4.61
N LEU A 118 7.21 2.43 3.78
CA LEU A 118 7.62 3.72 3.25
C LEU A 118 7.71 3.65 1.73
N GLU A 119 6.95 4.47 1.04
CA GLU A 119 7.03 4.61 -0.42
C GLU A 119 7.37 6.06 -0.77
N PRO A 120 8.34 6.32 -1.66
CA PRO A 120 8.58 7.68 -2.13
C PRO A 120 7.30 8.22 -2.78
N SER A 121 6.78 9.34 -2.25
CA SER A 121 5.65 10.01 -2.90
C SER A 121 6.09 10.50 -4.27
N THR A 122 5.49 9.96 -5.30
CA THR A 122 5.74 10.43 -6.66
C THR A 122 4.95 11.72 -6.86
N SER A 123 5.62 12.85 -6.69
CA SER A 123 5.13 14.14 -7.19
C SER A 123 5.20 14.10 -8.73
N ALA A 124 4.52 13.17 -9.35
CA ALA A 124 4.47 13.12 -10.81
C ALA A 124 3.34 14.03 -11.29
N PRO A 125 3.62 15.00 -12.20
CA PRO A 125 2.59 15.83 -12.81
C PRO A 125 1.72 15.10 -13.84
N ALA A 126 1.71 13.79 -13.86
CA ALA A 126 0.90 12.97 -14.76
C ALA A 126 -0.18 12.22 -13.98
N GLY A 127 -1.28 12.91 -13.70
CA GLY A 127 -2.42 12.44 -12.94
C GLY A 127 -2.26 12.79 -11.46
N ALA A 128 -2.99 13.80 -10.99
CA ALA A 128 -3.08 14.08 -9.56
C ALA A 128 -3.48 12.79 -8.85
N GLN A 129 -2.62 12.30 -7.97
CA GLN A 129 -2.97 11.13 -7.17
C GLN A 129 -4.21 11.48 -6.33
N LEU A 130 -5.07 10.51 -6.11
CA LEU A 130 -6.36 10.73 -5.42
C LEU A 130 -6.19 11.50 -4.09
N HIS A 131 -5.09 11.24 -3.38
CA HIS A 131 -4.78 11.87 -2.09
C HIS A 131 -4.26 13.31 -2.21
N ASP A 132 -3.80 13.74 -3.41
CA ASP A 132 -3.34 15.11 -3.65
C ASP A 132 -4.48 16.07 -4.05
N LEU A 133 -5.68 15.50 -4.30
CA LEU A 133 -6.84 16.30 -4.68
C LEU A 133 -7.38 17.07 -3.47
N PRO A 134 -7.72 18.35 -3.63
CA PRO A 134 -8.44 19.09 -2.61
C PRO A 134 -9.73 18.36 -2.20
N PRO A 135 -10.11 18.39 -0.90
CA PRO A 135 -11.29 17.67 -0.41
C PRO A 135 -12.59 17.99 -1.14
N ASP A 136 -12.76 19.21 -1.60
CA ASP A 136 -13.91 19.66 -2.39
C ASP A 136 -13.91 19.06 -3.79
N VAL A 137 -12.76 18.95 -4.44
CA VAL A 137 -12.63 18.29 -5.75
C VAL A 137 -12.90 16.79 -5.60
N MET A 138 -12.36 16.15 -4.55
CA MET A 138 -12.63 14.76 -4.26
C MET A 138 -14.13 14.50 -4.03
N ALA A 139 -14.79 15.37 -3.26
CA ALA A 139 -16.23 15.26 -3.02
C ALA A 139 -17.06 15.33 -4.30
N VAL A 140 -16.69 16.20 -5.25
CA VAL A 140 -17.35 16.32 -6.56
C VAL A 140 -17.17 15.04 -7.37
N ILE A 141 -15.94 14.49 -7.44
CA ILE A 141 -15.65 13.27 -8.19
C ILE A 141 -16.43 12.08 -7.61
N LEU A 142 -16.44 11.93 -6.28
CA LEU A 142 -17.18 10.84 -5.62
C LEU A 142 -18.69 10.98 -5.82
N SER A 143 -19.22 12.22 -5.77
CA SER A 143 -20.64 12.49 -6.01
C SER A 143 -21.05 12.11 -7.44
N ASP A 144 -20.26 12.50 -8.45
CA ASP A 144 -20.49 12.13 -9.84
C ASP A 144 -20.45 10.62 -10.04
N ALA A 145 -19.43 9.95 -9.48
CA ALA A 145 -19.31 8.49 -9.52
C ALA A 145 -20.54 7.79 -8.92
N MET A 146 -20.97 8.20 -7.73
CA MET A 146 -22.15 7.65 -7.06
C MET A 146 -23.42 7.87 -7.86
N GLN A 147 -23.59 9.05 -8.49
CA GLN A 147 -24.73 9.32 -9.36
C GLN A 147 -24.74 8.42 -10.60
N ARG A 148 -23.59 8.23 -11.25
CA ARG A 148 -23.44 7.34 -12.42
C ARG A 148 -23.74 5.89 -12.05
N PHE A 149 -23.23 5.42 -10.91
CA PHE A 149 -23.48 4.06 -10.42
C PHE A 149 -24.96 3.83 -10.09
N GLY A 150 -25.58 4.81 -9.41
CA GLY A 150 -27.02 4.73 -9.07
C GLY A 150 -27.96 4.81 -10.27
N ALA A 151 -27.54 5.42 -11.36
CA ALA A 151 -28.30 5.54 -12.60
C ALA A 151 -28.14 4.32 -13.55
N ALA A 152 -27.21 3.41 -13.26
CA ALA A 152 -26.94 2.27 -14.15
C ALA A 152 -28.12 1.28 -14.20
N PRO A 153 -28.73 1.05 -15.38
CA PRO A 153 -29.93 0.21 -15.50
C PRO A 153 -29.63 -1.29 -15.47
N THR A 154 -28.37 -1.69 -15.66
CA THR A 154 -27.92 -3.10 -15.67
C THR A 154 -26.56 -3.26 -15.03
N ILE A 155 -26.26 -4.50 -14.60
CA ILE A 155 -24.94 -4.82 -14.03
C ILE A 155 -23.79 -4.58 -15.03
N GLY A 156 -24.01 -4.77 -16.32
CA GLY A 156 -23.04 -4.48 -17.36
C GLY A 156 -22.71 -2.98 -17.42
N VAL A 157 -23.74 -2.13 -17.52
CA VAL A 157 -23.56 -0.67 -17.54
C VAL A 157 -22.91 -0.17 -16.23
N LEU A 158 -23.27 -0.78 -15.08
CA LEU A 158 -22.61 -0.47 -13.82
C LEU A 158 -21.11 -0.84 -13.87
N ALA A 159 -20.79 -2.03 -14.35
CA ALA A 159 -19.41 -2.50 -14.46
C ALA A 159 -18.58 -1.59 -15.39
N ASP A 160 -19.12 -1.19 -16.54
CA ASP A 160 -18.47 -0.26 -17.45
C ASP A 160 -18.22 1.11 -16.79
N SER A 161 -19.20 1.62 -16.06
CA SER A 161 -19.07 2.88 -15.32
C SER A 161 -18.00 2.81 -14.23
N VAL A 162 -17.91 1.66 -13.51
CA VAL A 162 -16.88 1.44 -12.48
C VAL A 162 -15.49 1.42 -13.10
N VAL A 163 -15.30 0.68 -14.20
CA VAL A 163 -14.02 0.61 -14.92
C VAL A 163 -13.55 2.01 -15.33
N GLU A 164 -14.45 2.78 -15.96
CA GLU A 164 -14.12 4.13 -16.42
C GLU A 164 -13.75 5.07 -15.26
N VAL A 165 -14.54 5.08 -14.19
CA VAL A 165 -14.28 5.92 -13.00
C VAL A 165 -12.96 5.56 -12.36
N ILE A 166 -12.71 4.28 -12.09
CA ILE A 166 -11.47 3.83 -11.45
C ILE A 166 -10.26 4.11 -12.34
N ARG A 167 -10.35 3.86 -13.64
CA ARG A 167 -9.28 4.17 -14.60
C ARG A 167 -8.92 5.66 -14.60
N ASN A 168 -9.93 6.53 -14.63
CA ASN A 168 -9.72 7.97 -14.62
C ASN A 168 -9.14 8.47 -13.29
N LEU A 169 -9.51 7.85 -12.18
CA LEU A 169 -9.01 8.22 -10.85
C LEU A 169 -7.58 7.75 -10.60
N THR A 170 -7.25 6.54 -11.04
CA THR A 170 -5.97 5.90 -10.70
C THR A 170 -4.91 6.07 -11.76
N GLY A 171 -5.31 6.33 -13.01
CA GLY A 171 -4.41 6.35 -14.15
C GLY A 171 -3.86 4.97 -14.57
N TYR A 172 -4.43 3.87 -14.06
CA TYR A 172 -4.01 2.54 -14.45
C TYR A 172 -4.28 2.27 -15.94
N ASP A 173 -3.36 1.60 -16.60
CA ASP A 173 -3.48 1.23 -18.01
C ASP A 173 -4.65 0.26 -18.24
N ARG A 174 -4.90 -0.60 -17.24
CA ARG A 174 -5.94 -1.62 -17.30
C ARG A 174 -6.71 -1.72 -15.99
N VAL A 175 -8.03 -1.62 -16.08
CA VAL A 175 -8.99 -1.84 -14.98
C VAL A 175 -10.02 -2.83 -15.46
N VAL A 176 -10.35 -3.85 -14.66
CA VAL A 176 -11.34 -4.87 -15.03
C VAL A 176 -12.33 -5.11 -13.88
N VAL A 177 -13.56 -5.41 -14.23
CA VAL A 177 -14.54 -5.97 -13.29
C VAL A 177 -14.64 -7.47 -13.54
N TYR A 178 -14.30 -8.24 -12.51
CA TYR A 178 -14.27 -9.70 -12.56
C TYR A 178 -15.40 -10.27 -11.70
N LYS A 179 -16.23 -11.12 -12.28
CA LYS A 179 -17.34 -11.76 -11.60
C LYS A 179 -17.05 -13.24 -11.38
N PHE A 180 -17.23 -13.71 -10.15
CA PHE A 180 -17.19 -15.14 -9.82
C PHE A 180 -18.57 -15.75 -9.92
N ASP A 181 -18.64 -16.91 -10.53
CA ASP A 181 -19.84 -17.75 -10.60
C ASP A 181 -19.90 -18.67 -9.35
N PRO A 182 -21.08 -19.24 -9.00
CA PRO A 182 -21.23 -20.05 -7.79
C PRO A 182 -20.34 -21.31 -7.72
N ASP A 183 -19.86 -21.80 -8.84
CA ASP A 183 -18.93 -22.92 -8.96
C ASP A 183 -17.45 -22.53 -8.88
N GLY A 184 -17.16 -21.26 -8.60
CA GLY A 184 -15.81 -20.73 -8.42
C GLY A 184 -15.12 -20.28 -9.71
N HIS A 185 -15.74 -20.49 -10.87
CA HIS A 185 -15.22 -19.90 -12.11
C HIS A 185 -15.52 -18.41 -12.16
N GLY A 186 -14.68 -17.68 -12.87
CA GLY A 186 -14.88 -16.26 -13.02
C GLY A 186 -14.67 -15.79 -14.46
N LYS A 187 -15.25 -14.64 -14.75
CA LYS A 187 -15.08 -13.97 -16.04
C LYS A 187 -14.96 -12.47 -15.89
N VAL A 188 -14.21 -11.85 -16.78
CA VAL A 188 -14.21 -10.39 -16.96
C VAL A 188 -15.55 -10.01 -17.57
N ILE A 189 -16.29 -9.09 -16.94
CA ILE A 189 -17.58 -8.58 -17.42
C ILE A 189 -17.49 -7.15 -17.93
N SER A 190 -16.38 -6.43 -17.62
CA SER A 190 -16.07 -5.12 -18.18
C SER A 190 -14.55 -4.86 -18.07
N GLU A 191 -14.01 -4.09 -19.04
CA GLU A 191 -12.59 -3.71 -19.11
C GLU A 191 -12.44 -2.31 -19.71
#